data_7111836781d2b610fb177ed9d17b109f
#
_entry.id   7111836781d2b610fb177ed9d17b109f
#
_cell.length_a   1.000
_cell.length_b   1.000
_cell.length_c   1.000
_cell.angle_alpha   90.00
_cell.angle_beta   90.00
_cell.angle_gamma   90.00
#
_symmetry.space_group_name_H-M   'P 1'
#
loop_
_entity.id
_entity.type
_entity.pdbx_description
1 polymer ?
#
loop_
_entity_poly.entity_id
_entity_poly.type
_entity_poly.pdbx_seq_one_letter_code
_entity_poly.pdbx_strand_id
1 'polypeptide(L)'
;MAKIERQKRIYRKRIPYGMQNFEDVMERDCYYVDKTPFIEKIEESNMYFFFIRPRRFGKSLTLSMLENYYDINKKDKFESLFGKLYIGENPTPERNSYLILHLNFAMISAGLDNYKKGLDAHCNNKFNSFCSRYAHLLPPHTKEEMNQKEDAVAQLGFLCDKCAEAGLKIYLFIDEYDHFTNQILAHKEHEKRYREQTHGEGYLRHFFDTIKGAAGDSLGRVFVTGVSPVTMDDLTSGFNIGTNYSLSPEFNEMVGFTEEEVRQMLAYYASVLPFRHSVDELIEVMKPWYDNYCFSEEKYGNTTMYNSVMVLYFVDNYIRNDYDIPKKLVETNIRIDYDKIRMLIRHDKEFAHDASIIQDIVTRGFTTGTLMENFPAERINDPDNFLSLLFYFGMVTIDGTYQGNTRFVVPNEVVRDQMYTYLLDTYKEDDLTFEQYDKTQLESKLAYEGAFKPYFAYIADCLKRFSSQRDKQKGEAYVHGFTLAMTSQCKFYRPISELDNDGGYADIFLLPLCDIYKDIEDSYIVELKYCKPGTSDEQLKHLFEEASAQIRRYANSDIVHKSVKTTKLHQLVVIYRGAEMAMCEEVE
;
A
#
# COMPACT_ATOMS: atom_id res chain seq x y z
N MET A 1 -6.26 58.91 -7.20
CA MET A 1 -5.70 57.78 -7.94
C MET A 1 -4.97 56.89 -6.94
N ALA A 2 -5.62 55.83 -6.47
CA ALA A 2 -5.03 54.88 -5.52
C ALA A 2 -4.08 53.96 -6.30
N LYS A 3 -2.80 53.98 -5.94
CA LYS A 3 -1.83 53.00 -6.41
C LYS A 3 -2.26 51.62 -5.88
N ILE A 4 -2.74 50.73 -6.76
CA ILE A 4 -2.88 49.31 -6.49
C ILE A 4 -1.47 48.77 -6.37
N GLU A 5 -0.99 48.59 -5.13
CA GLU A 5 0.21 47.80 -4.87
C GLU A 5 -0.06 46.37 -5.40
N ARG A 6 0.62 45.99 -6.48
CA ARG A 6 0.69 44.61 -6.92
C ARG A 6 1.39 43.85 -5.80
N GLN A 7 0.61 43.14 -4.95
CA GLN A 7 1.17 42.11 -4.07
C GLN A 7 2.09 41.22 -4.93
N LYS A 8 3.36 41.14 -4.54
CA LYS A 8 4.31 40.19 -5.13
C LYS A 8 3.64 38.82 -5.06
N ARG A 9 3.27 38.23 -6.19
CA ARG A 9 2.87 36.81 -6.23
C ARG A 9 4.02 36.04 -5.64
N ILE A 10 3.84 35.47 -4.45
CA ILE A 10 4.78 34.53 -3.85
C ILE A 10 4.80 33.31 -4.78
N TYR A 11 5.89 33.12 -5.49
CA TYR A 11 6.10 31.97 -6.36
C TYR A 11 6.31 30.77 -5.43
N ARG A 12 5.32 29.87 -5.36
CA ARG A 12 5.43 28.61 -4.64
C ARG A 12 5.70 27.47 -5.60
N LYS A 13 6.45 26.46 -5.18
CA LYS A 13 6.56 25.19 -5.89
C LYS A 13 5.20 24.51 -5.97
N ARG A 14 4.94 23.85 -7.08
CA ARG A 14 3.71 23.07 -7.27
C ARG A 14 3.79 21.75 -6.52
N ILE A 15 2.65 21.18 -6.13
CA ILE A 15 2.58 19.84 -5.57
C ILE A 15 2.54 18.85 -6.72
N PRO A 16 3.46 17.87 -6.80
CA PRO A 16 3.53 16.90 -7.90
C PRO A 16 2.53 15.75 -7.75
N TYR A 17 1.33 16.03 -7.22
CA TYR A 17 0.31 15.00 -7.05
C TYR A 17 -0.14 14.43 -8.40
N GLY A 18 -0.07 13.09 -8.55
CA GLY A 18 -0.42 12.38 -9.79
C GLY A 18 0.65 12.46 -10.89
N MET A 19 1.82 13.07 -10.63
CA MET A 19 2.91 13.15 -11.62
C MET A 19 3.88 11.97 -11.47
N GLN A 20 4.22 11.34 -12.59
CA GLN A 20 5.13 10.18 -12.66
C GLN A 20 6.36 10.45 -13.52
N ASN A 21 6.40 11.56 -14.25
CA ASN A 21 7.51 11.95 -15.11
C ASN A 21 8.41 12.94 -14.36
N PHE A 22 9.66 12.57 -14.11
CA PHE A 22 10.62 13.38 -13.38
C PHE A 22 10.97 14.69 -14.09
N GLU A 23 11.15 14.65 -15.42
CA GLU A 23 11.42 15.85 -16.22
C GLU A 23 10.28 16.87 -16.08
N ASP A 24 9.02 16.43 -16.19
CA ASP A 24 7.84 17.28 -15.95
C ASP A 24 7.81 17.88 -14.53
N VAL A 25 8.18 17.10 -13.51
CA VAL A 25 8.23 17.57 -12.12
C VAL A 25 9.26 18.71 -11.97
N MET A 26 10.43 18.56 -12.57
CA MET A 26 11.49 19.56 -12.49
C MET A 26 11.20 20.79 -13.35
N GLU A 27 10.76 20.61 -14.60
CA GLU A 27 10.46 21.72 -15.53
C GLU A 27 9.28 22.58 -15.08
N ARG A 28 8.30 21.99 -14.36
CA ARG A 28 7.14 22.72 -13.81
C ARG A 28 7.39 23.32 -12.43
N ASP A 29 8.63 23.29 -11.94
CA ASP A 29 9.03 23.75 -10.60
C ASP A 29 8.15 23.17 -9.49
N CYS A 30 8.02 21.83 -9.47
CA CYS A 30 7.32 21.14 -8.40
C CYS A 30 8.23 20.93 -7.17
N TYR A 31 7.61 20.70 -6.02
CA TYR A 31 8.36 20.28 -4.83
C TYR A 31 8.77 18.81 -5.00
N TYR A 32 10.04 18.55 -5.16
CA TYR A 32 10.59 17.21 -5.27
C TYR A 32 11.32 16.83 -3.98
N VAL A 33 10.96 15.69 -3.39
CA VAL A 33 11.72 15.06 -2.30
C VAL A 33 12.89 14.33 -2.92
N ASP A 34 14.11 14.78 -2.60
CA ASP A 34 15.31 14.31 -3.27
C ASP A 34 15.65 12.86 -2.90
N LYS A 35 15.44 11.95 -3.84
CA LYS A 35 15.81 10.52 -3.75
C LYS A 35 17.04 10.18 -4.59
N THR A 36 17.72 11.20 -5.15
CA THR A 36 18.91 10.97 -5.99
C THR A 36 20.12 10.41 -5.25
N PRO A 37 20.26 10.50 -3.90
CA PRO A 37 21.34 9.78 -3.19
C PRO A 37 21.31 8.26 -3.39
N PHE A 38 20.13 7.69 -3.73
CA PHE A 38 20.02 6.25 -4.01
C PHE A 38 20.66 5.83 -5.35
N ILE A 39 20.99 6.76 -6.25
CA ILE A 39 21.70 6.47 -7.49
C ILE A 39 23.05 5.81 -7.20
N GLU A 40 23.85 6.37 -6.29
CA GLU A 40 25.15 5.82 -5.89
C GLU A 40 24.99 4.39 -5.35
N LYS A 41 24.02 4.18 -4.45
CA LYS A 41 23.74 2.85 -3.88
C LYS A 41 23.30 1.82 -4.92
N ILE A 42 22.51 2.24 -5.92
CA ILE A 42 22.11 1.38 -7.04
C ILE A 42 23.34 1.02 -7.90
N GLU A 43 24.25 1.95 -8.12
CA GLU A 43 25.49 1.69 -8.88
C GLU A 43 26.44 0.73 -8.16
N GLU A 44 26.53 0.82 -6.84
CA GLU A 44 27.30 -0.08 -5.98
C GLU A 44 26.67 -1.48 -5.84
N SER A 45 25.37 -1.61 -6.16
CA SER A 45 24.62 -2.86 -6.08
C SER A 45 24.83 -3.74 -7.32
N ASN A 46 24.19 -4.93 -7.31
CA ASN A 46 24.16 -5.81 -8.48
C ASN A 46 23.59 -5.09 -9.71
N MET A 47 24.20 -5.32 -10.87
CA MET A 47 23.76 -4.74 -12.16
C MET A 47 22.31 -5.12 -12.53
N TYR A 48 21.80 -6.20 -11.96
CA TYR A 48 20.44 -6.72 -12.17
C TYR A 48 19.66 -6.56 -10.88
N PHE A 49 18.95 -5.44 -10.79
CA PHE A 49 18.35 -4.92 -9.58
C PHE A 49 16.84 -5.17 -9.59
N PHE A 50 16.32 -5.95 -8.63
CA PHE A 50 14.90 -6.11 -8.39
C PHE A 50 14.48 -5.31 -7.17
N PHE A 51 13.36 -4.59 -7.31
CA PHE A 51 12.83 -3.76 -6.23
C PHE A 51 11.31 -3.71 -6.25
N ILE A 52 10.70 -4.33 -5.26
CA ILE A 52 9.26 -4.41 -5.11
C ILE A 52 8.82 -3.50 -3.96
N ARG A 53 7.74 -2.76 -4.15
CA ARG A 53 7.08 -1.95 -3.14
C ARG A 53 5.57 -1.90 -3.41
N PRO A 54 4.76 -1.65 -2.38
CA PRO A 54 3.34 -1.41 -2.57
C PRO A 54 3.10 -0.31 -3.60
N ARG A 55 1.90 -0.24 -4.13
CA ARG A 55 1.51 0.82 -5.05
C ARG A 55 1.56 2.18 -4.39
N ARG A 56 1.78 3.24 -5.21
CA ARG A 56 1.71 4.65 -4.79
C ARG A 56 2.82 5.13 -3.86
N PHE A 57 3.90 4.38 -3.78
CA PHE A 57 5.13 4.80 -3.09
C PHE A 57 6.09 5.62 -3.96
N GLY A 58 5.79 5.83 -5.25
CA GLY A 58 6.64 6.64 -6.14
C GLY A 58 7.60 5.85 -7.03
N LYS A 59 7.43 4.52 -7.17
CA LYS A 59 8.29 3.67 -8.03
C LYS A 59 8.47 4.23 -9.45
N SER A 60 7.38 4.52 -10.15
CA SER A 60 7.45 5.02 -11.54
C SER A 60 8.15 6.38 -11.64
N LEU A 61 8.00 7.25 -10.63
CA LEU A 61 8.74 8.52 -10.58
C LEU A 61 10.24 8.28 -10.38
N THR A 62 10.61 7.32 -9.53
CA THR A 62 12.00 6.90 -9.32
C THR A 62 12.59 6.32 -10.61
N LEU A 63 11.87 5.45 -11.32
CA LEU A 63 12.30 4.96 -12.63
C LEU A 63 12.53 6.12 -13.60
N SER A 64 11.58 7.06 -13.70
CA SER A 64 11.72 8.23 -14.56
C SER A 64 12.92 9.11 -14.18
N MET A 65 13.23 9.23 -12.89
CA MET A 65 14.43 9.92 -12.41
C MET A 65 15.70 9.20 -12.88
N LEU A 66 15.80 7.88 -12.71
CA LEU A 66 16.91 7.06 -13.15
C LEU A 66 17.09 7.13 -14.68
N GLU A 67 16.02 7.02 -15.46
CA GLU A 67 16.04 7.14 -16.92
C GLU A 67 16.65 8.48 -17.36
N ASN A 68 16.22 9.60 -16.77
CA ASN A 68 16.75 10.91 -17.11
C ASN A 68 18.20 11.08 -16.70
N TYR A 69 18.64 10.43 -15.61
CA TYR A 69 20.02 10.49 -15.14
C TYR A 69 20.96 9.72 -16.07
N TYR A 70 20.58 8.54 -16.50
CA TYR A 70 21.43 7.64 -17.27
C TYR A 70 21.36 7.83 -18.79
N ASP A 71 20.27 8.43 -19.32
CA ASP A 71 20.09 8.59 -20.78
C ASP A 71 21.19 9.45 -21.40
N ILE A 72 21.93 8.87 -22.34
CA ILE A 72 22.99 9.54 -23.09
C ILE A 72 22.51 10.79 -23.83
N ASN A 73 21.22 10.81 -24.24
CA ASN A 73 20.59 11.95 -24.92
C ASN A 73 20.17 13.08 -23.97
N LYS A 74 20.30 12.91 -22.65
CA LYS A 74 19.91 13.91 -21.64
C LYS A 74 21.10 14.72 -21.10
N LYS A 75 22.27 14.57 -21.69
CA LYS A 75 23.50 15.25 -21.22
C LYS A 75 23.32 16.77 -21.13
N ASP A 76 22.67 17.38 -22.12
CA ASP A 76 22.46 18.84 -22.14
C ASP A 76 21.41 19.32 -21.15
N LYS A 77 20.53 18.42 -20.67
CA LYS A 77 19.51 18.71 -19.66
C LYS A 77 19.95 18.43 -18.22
N PHE A 78 21.13 17.85 -18.02
CA PHE A 78 21.58 17.41 -16.71
C PHE A 78 21.51 18.52 -15.66
N GLU A 79 22.09 19.68 -15.96
CA GLU A 79 22.13 20.81 -15.01
C GLU A 79 20.72 21.32 -14.66
N SER A 80 19.82 21.37 -15.63
CA SER A 80 18.44 21.84 -15.40
C SER A 80 17.61 20.86 -14.58
N LEU A 81 17.88 19.54 -14.69
CA LEU A 81 17.12 18.50 -14.02
C LEU A 81 17.71 18.14 -12.64
N PHE A 82 19.02 18.08 -12.54
CA PHE A 82 19.71 17.55 -11.36
C PHE A 82 20.59 18.57 -10.62
N GLY A 83 20.94 19.70 -11.20
CA GLY A 83 21.92 20.64 -10.66
C GLY A 83 21.62 21.17 -9.25
N LYS A 84 20.36 21.08 -8.78
CA LYS A 84 19.95 21.47 -7.42
C LYS A 84 19.72 20.29 -6.47
N LEU A 85 19.99 19.06 -6.92
CA LEU A 85 19.79 17.83 -6.18
C LEU A 85 21.15 17.27 -5.74
N TYR A 86 21.16 16.36 -4.79
CA TYR A 86 22.36 15.73 -4.28
C TYR A 86 23.26 15.19 -5.40
N ILE A 87 22.70 14.46 -6.36
CA ILE A 87 23.45 13.86 -7.46
C ILE A 87 23.97 14.89 -8.48
N GLY A 88 23.41 16.09 -8.49
CA GLY A 88 23.93 17.20 -9.31
C GLY A 88 25.26 17.71 -8.80
N GLU A 89 25.43 17.76 -7.46
CA GLU A 89 26.67 18.12 -6.78
C GLU A 89 27.68 16.95 -6.74
N ASN A 90 27.18 15.71 -6.77
CA ASN A 90 27.96 14.46 -6.65
C ASN A 90 27.68 13.50 -7.83
N PRO A 91 27.95 13.89 -9.08
CA PRO A 91 27.62 13.05 -10.24
C PRO A 91 28.55 11.84 -10.33
N THR A 92 27.95 10.67 -10.65
CA THR A 92 28.70 9.43 -10.83
C THR A 92 29.31 9.30 -12.24
N PRO A 93 30.30 8.40 -12.45
CA PRO A 93 30.86 8.12 -13.77
C PRO A 93 29.83 7.54 -14.77
N GLU A 94 28.77 6.87 -14.29
CA GLU A 94 27.74 6.25 -15.15
C GLU A 94 26.69 7.25 -15.67
N ARG A 95 26.76 8.50 -15.23
CA ARG A 95 25.87 9.57 -15.70
C ARG A 95 25.85 9.69 -17.22
N ASN A 96 24.65 9.74 -17.82
CA ASN A 96 24.45 9.93 -19.27
C ASN A 96 25.27 8.99 -20.16
N SER A 97 25.36 7.71 -19.76
CA SER A 97 26.22 6.72 -20.42
C SER A 97 25.47 5.54 -21.04
N TYR A 98 24.13 5.51 -20.93
CA TYR A 98 23.32 4.39 -21.39
C TYR A 98 22.29 4.78 -22.44
N LEU A 99 21.91 3.81 -23.26
CA LEU A 99 20.69 3.82 -24.05
C LEU A 99 19.54 3.30 -23.18
N ILE A 100 18.49 4.06 -23.00
CA ILE A 100 17.37 3.71 -22.13
C ILE A 100 16.30 2.93 -22.88
N LEU A 101 16.01 1.72 -22.42
CA LEU A 101 14.89 0.90 -22.88
C LEU A 101 13.93 0.68 -21.72
N HIS A 102 12.70 1.23 -21.82
CA HIS A 102 11.66 1.09 -20.78
C HIS A 102 10.48 0.28 -21.30
N LEU A 103 10.21 -0.83 -20.63
CA LEU A 103 9.06 -1.70 -20.84
C LEU A 103 8.12 -1.59 -19.63
N ASN A 104 6.86 -1.28 -19.84
CA ASN A 104 5.84 -1.29 -18.78
C ASN A 104 4.81 -2.37 -19.11
N PHE A 105 4.80 -3.45 -18.33
CA PHE A 105 3.96 -4.62 -18.61
C PHE A 105 2.48 -4.38 -18.30
N ALA A 106 2.13 -3.35 -17.53
CA ALA A 106 0.72 -2.95 -17.38
C ALA A 106 0.09 -2.46 -18.68
N MET A 107 0.90 -2.07 -19.66
CA MET A 107 0.43 -1.63 -20.98
C MET A 107 0.18 -2.77 -21.98
N ILE A 108 0.40 -4.02 -21.60
CA ILE A 108 0.12 -5.19 -22.43
C ILE A 108 -1.40 -5.40 -22.43
N SER A 109 -2.06 -5.05 -23.53
CA SER A 109 -3.51 -5.07 -23.69
C SER A 109 -4.04 -6.39 -24.24
N ALA A 110 -3.57 -7.52 -23.73
CA ALA A 110 -4.04 -8.83 -24.14
C ALA A 110 -4.48 -9.66 -22.94
N GLY A 111 -5.63 -10.35 -23.06
CA GLY A 111 -5.99 -11.37 -22.09
C GLY A 111 -4.99 -12.54 -22.11
N LEU A 112 -5.04 -13.38 -21.10
CA LEU A 112 -4.11 -14.53 -20.92
C LEU A 112 -3.98 -15.43 -22.14
N ASP A 113 -5.06 -15.57 -22.92
CA ASP A 113 -5.06 -16.41 -24.16
C ASP A 113 -4.21 -15.84 -25.30
N ASN A 114 -3.92 -14.54 -25.28
CA ASN A 114 -3.18 -13.84 -26.30
C ASN A 114 -1.95 -13.10 -25.75
N TYR A 115 -1.47 -13.48 -24.57
CA TYR A 115 -0.40 -12.75 -23.86
C TYR A 115 0.86 -12.60 -24.71
N LYS A 116 1.31 -13.66 -25.41
CA LYS A 116 2.45 -13.59 -26.34
C LYS A 116 2.26 -12.47 -27.37
N LYS A 117 1.12 -12.44 -28.06
CA LYS A 117 0.84 -11.39 -29.06
C LYS A 117 0.82 -9.98 -28.47
N GLY A 118 0.28 -9.85 -27.26
CA GLY A 118 0.27 -8.57 -26.54
C GLY A 118 1.66 -8.10 -26.16
N LEU A 119 2.49 -9.01 -25.62
CA LEU A 119 3.89 -8.74 -25.30
C LEU A 119 4.68 -8.37 -26.54
N ASP A 120 4.56 -9.12 -27.64
CA ASP A 120 5.22 -8.85 -28.91
C ASP A 120 4.84 -7.45 -29.45
N ALA A 121 3.55 -7.12 -29.45
CA ALA A 121 3.07 -5.82 -29.91
C ALA A 121 3.60 -4.67 -29.04
N HIS A 122 3.57 -4.84 -27.71
CA HIS A 122 4.10 -3.84 -26.77
C HIS A 122 5.61 -3.64 -26.97
N CYS A 123 6.39 -4.73 -26.96
CA CYS A 123 7.83 -4.68 -27.14
C CYS A 123 8.21 -4.09 -28.51
N ASN A 124 7.56 -4.52 -29.60
CA ASN A 124 7.81 -3.98 -30.93
C ASN A 124 7.65 -2.45 -30.96
N ASN A 125 6.56 -1.91 -30.37
CA ASN A 125 6.35 -0.47 -30.29
C ASN A 125 7.48 0.23 -29.50
N LYS A 126 7.91 -0.34 -28.39
CA LYS A 126 8.98 0.22 -27.57
C LYS A 126 10.35 0.14 -28.25
N PHE A 127 10.65 -0.97 -28.92
CA PHE A 127 11.87 -1.15 -29.68
C PHE A 127 11.96 -0.20 -30.89
N ASN A 128 10.84 0.01 -31.59
CA ASN A 128 10.77 1.00 -32.67
C ASN A 128 11.01 2.42 -32.15
N SER A 129 10.47 2.77 -31.00
CA SER A 129 10.69 4.06 -30.33
C SER A 129 12.15 4.21 -29.90
N PHE A 130 12.75 3.15 -29.36
CA PHE A 130 14.15 3.08 -28.98
C PHE A 130 15.07 3.31 -30.20
N CYS A 131 14.87 2.56 -31.30
CA CYS A 131 15.64 2.75 -32.53
C CYS A 131 15.51 4.16 -33.08
N SER A 132 14.31 4.77 -33.03
CA SER A 132 14.11 6.14 -33.50
C SER A 132 14.82 7.17 -32.61
N ARG A 133 14.80 6.98 -31.28
CA ARG A 133 15.44 7.87 -30.29
C ARG A 133 16.97 7.89 -30.45
N TYR A 134 17.55 6.74 -30.75
CA TYR A 134 19.01 6.55 -30.82
C TYR A 134 19.51 6.30 -32.22
N ALA A 135 18.74 6.67 -33.26
CA ALA A 135 19.10 6.45 -34.67
C ALA A 135 20.46 7.04 -35.05
N HIS A 136 20.90 8.10 -34.38
CA HIS A 136 22.20 8.76 -34.62
C HIS A 136 23.39 8.04 -33.97
N LEU A 137 23.15 7.06 -33.10
CA LEU A 137 24.15 6.27 -32.39
C LEU A 137 24.20 4.82 -32.86
N LEU A 138 23.08 4.30 -33.34
CA LEU A 138 22.95 2.91 -33.78
C LEU A 138 23.45 2.73 -35.22
N PRO A 139 23.91 1.53 -35.61
CA PRO A 139 24.26 1.20 -36.98
C PRO A 139 23.10 1.50 -37.96
N PRO A 140 23.42 1.89 -39.21
CA PRO A 140 22.39 2.12 -40.24
C PRO A 140 21.47 0.89 -40.41
N HIS A 141 20.20 1.13 -40.74
CA HIS A 141 19.17 0.10 -40.98
C HIS A 141 18.81 -0.78 -39.78
N THR A 142 19.31 -0.51 -38.55
CA THR A 142 19.00 -1.29 -37.36
C THR A 142 17.48 -1.45 -37.14
N LYS A 143 16.70 -0.37 -37.37
CA LYS A 143 15.24 -0.40 -37.19
C LYS A 143 14.53 -1.30 -38.18
N GLU A 144 14.92 -1.19 -39.46
CA GLU A 144 14.35 -1.98 -40.55
C GLU A 144 14.68 -3.47 -40.38
N GLU A 145 15.93 -3.80 -40.03
CA GLU A 145 16.38 -5.17 -39.83
C GLU A 145 15.73 -5.79 -38.55
N MET A 146 15.56 -5.00 -37.47
CA MET A 146 14.85 -5.43 -36.27
C MET A 146 13.41 -5.82 -36.59
N ASN A 147 12.71 -5.04 -37.39
CA ASN A 147 11.30 -5.30 -37.76
C ASN A 147 11.11 -6.55 -38.63
N GLN A 148 12.20 -7.12 -39.16
CA GLN A 148 12.17 -8.39 -39.89
C GLN A 148 12.28 -9.61 -38.95
N LYS A 149 12.54 -9.40 -37.67
CA LYS A 149 12.60 -10.47 -36.68
C LYS A 149 11.21 -10.94 -36.27
N GLU A 150 11.09 -12.24 -35.99
CA GLU A 150 9.82 -12.96 -35.84
C GLU A 150 8.99 -12.49 -34.64
N ASP A 151 9.64 -12.20 -33.51
CA ASP A 151 8.98 -11.87 -32.25
C ASP A 151 9.84 -10.97 -31.33
N ALA A 152 9.29 -10.58 -30.18
CA ALA A 152 9.95 -9.70 -29.23
C ALA A 152 11.28 -10.27 -28.70
N VAL A 153 11.38 -11.57 -28.56
CA VAL A 153 12.61 -12.26 -28.09
C VAL A 153 13.74 -12.08 -29.11
N ALA A 154 13.46 -12.38 -30.38
CA ALA A 154 14.41 -12.22 -31.46
C ALA A 154 14.75 -10.75 -31.73
N GLN A 155 13.78 -9.85 -31.58
CA GLN A 155 13.99 -8.39 -31.73
C GLN A 155 14.91 -7.85 -30.62
N LEU A 156 14.69 -8.26 -29.35
CA LEU A 156 15.52 -7.83 -28.24
C LEU A 156 16.97 -8.33 -28.40
N GLY A 157 17.17 -9.60 -28.72
CA GLY A 157 18.49 -10.16 -28.97
C GLY A 157 19.22 -9.38 -30.08
N PHE A 158 18.54 -9.15 -31.20
CA PHE A 158 19.10 -8.37 -32.30
C PHE A 158 19.49 -6.93 -31.89
N LEU A 159 18.66 -6.23 -31.12
CA LEU A 159 18.98 -4.89 -30.60
C LEU A 159 20.20 -4.90 -29.69
N CYS A 160 20.30 -5.91 -28.83
CA CYS A 160 21.47 -6.10 -27.98
C CYS A 160 22.74 -6.27 -28.80
N ASP A 161 22.73 -7.13 -29.82
CA ASP A 161 23.86 -7.33 -30.73
C ASP A 161 24.27 -6.01 -31.44
N LYS A 162 23.30 -5.24 -31.95
CA LYS A 162 23.56 -3.96 -32.61
C LYS A 162 24.12 -2.89 -31.66
N CYS A 163 23.70 -2.88 -30.41
CA CYS A 163 24.28 -1.99 -29.40
C CYS A 163 25.72 -2.42 -29.05
N ALA A 164 25.99 -3.73 -28.93
CA ALA A 164 27.33 -4.26 -28.72
C ALA A 164 28.28 -3.90 -29.89
N GLU A 165 27.85 -4.09 -31.15
CA GLU A 165 28.59 -3.67 -32.35
C GLU A 165 28.97 -2.18 -32.31
N ALA A 166 28.08 -1.32 -31.78
CA ALA A 166 28.31 0.11 -31.64
C ALA A 166 29.13 0.50 -30.40
N GLY A 167 29.49 -0.45 -29.53
CA GLY A 167 30.17 -0.21 -28.25
C GLY A 167 29.28 0.52 -27.24
N LEU A 168 27.96 0.40 -27.36
CA LEU A 168 26.97 1.06 -26.52
C LEU A 168 26.31 0.05 -25.56
N LYS A 169 25.88 0.54 -24.40
CA LYS A 169 25.21 -0.26 -23.41
C LYS A 169 23.78 0.20 -23.19
N ILE A 170 22.87 -0.76 -23.01
CA ILE A 170 21.46 -0.55 -22.68
C ILE A 170 21.30 -0.60 -21.16
N TYR A 171 20.55 0.33 -20.59
CA TYR A 171 19.91 0.17 -19.29
C TYR A 171 18.44 -0.17 -19.52
N LEU A 172 18.06 -1.39 -19.18
CA LEU A 172 16.70 -1.90 -19.34
C LEU A 172 15.92 -1.67 -18.05
N PHE A 173 14.80 -0.96 -18.15
CA PHE A 173 13.81 -0.79 -17.09
C PHE A 173 12.57 -1.60 -17.40
N ILE A 174 12.12 -2.42 -16.45
CA ILE A 174 10.87 -3.19 -16.53
C ILE A 174 9.98 -2.78 -15.37
N ASP A 175 8.90 -2.04 -15.66
CA ASP A 175 7.90 -1.63 -14.69
C ASP A 175 6.69 -2.57 -14.73
N GLU A 176 6.05 -2.80 -13.56
CA GLU A 176 4.86 -3.66 -13.40
C GLU A 176 5.08 -5.08 -13.97
N TYR A 177 6.28 -5.66 -13.74
CA TYR A 177 6.68 -6.97 -14.31
C TYR A 177 5.71 -8.09 -13.91
N ASP A 178 5.03 -7.94 -12.78
CA ASP A 178 4.09 -8.87 -12.18
C ASP A 178 2.64 -8.64 -12.64
N HIS A 179 2.41 -7.75 -13.61
CA HIS A 179 1.05 -7.45 -14.10
C HIS A 179 0.32 -8.70 -14.59
N PHE A 180 1.03 -9.57 -15.29
CA PHE A 180 0.52 -10.86 -15.77
C PHE A 180 0.09 -11.76 -14.62
N THR A 181 0.93 -11.96 -13.61
CA THR A 181 0.64 -12.78 -12.42
C THR A 181 -0.54 -12.23 -11.63
N ASN A 182 -0.62 -10.92 -11.52
CA ASN A 182 -1.74 -10.27 -10.85
C ASN A 182 -3.10 -10.51 -11.53
N GLN A 183 -3.13 -10.76 -12.85
CA GLN A 183 -4.36 -11.17 -13.55
C GLN A 183 -4.73 -12.63 -13.27
N ILE A 184 -3.75 -13.47 -12.98
CA ILE A 184 -3.96 -14.90 -12.68
C ILE A 184 -4.45 -15.10 -11.26
N LEU A 185 -3.86 -14.38 -10.31
CA LEU A 185 -4.35 -14.34 -8.94
C LEU A 185 -5.83 -13.95 -8.88
N ALA A 186 -6.33 -13.28 -9.93
CA ALA A 186 -7.72 -12.91 -10.08
C ALA A 186 -8.68 -14.07 -10.43
N HIS A 187 -8.23 -15.22 -10.91
CA HIS A 187 -9.12 -16.28 -11.38
C HIS A 187 -8.48 -17.67 -11.28
N LYS A 188 -9.03 -18.59 -10.46
CA LYS A 188 -8.53 -19.96 -10.28
C LYS A 188 -8.36 -20.77 -11.58
N GLU A 189 -9.19 -20.49 -12.61
CA GLU A 189 -9.11 -21.17 -13.90
C GLU A 189 -7.85 -20.84 -14.70
N HIS A 190 -7.08 -19.85 -14.26
CA HIS A 190 -5.92 -19.36 -15.00
C HIS A 190 -4.57 -19.98 -14.58
N GLU A 191 -4.54 -20.78 -13.51
CA GLU A 191 -3.29 -21.41 -13.01
C GLU A 191 -2.58 -22.26 -14.08
N LYS A 192 -3.33 -23.06 -14.85
CA LYS A 192 -2.77 -23.86 -15.94
C LYS A 192 -2.12 -22.99 -17.03
N ARG A 193 -2.77 -21.88 -17.39
CA ARG A 193 -2.27 -20.94 -18.40
C ARG A 193 -1.04 -20.17 -17.93
N TYR A 194 -0.93 -19.91 -16.65
CA TYR A 194 0.26 -19.34 -16.05
C TYR A 194 1.48 -20.24 -16.25
N ARG A 195 1.34 -21.50 -15.92
CA ARG A 195 2.42 -22.49 -16.10
C ARG A 195 2.89 -22.57 -17.55
N GLU A 196 1.96 -22.53 -18.50
CA GLU A 196 2.28 -22.55 -19.93
C GLU A 196 3.13 -21.35 -20.39
N GLN A 197 3.07 -20.21 -19.70
CA GLN A 197 3.82 -18.99 -20.05
C GLN A 197 5.12 -18.80 -19.24
N THR A 198 5.17 -19.30 -18.01
CA THR A 198 6.27 -19.05 -17.06
C THR A 198 7.17 -20.28 -16.82
N HIS A 199 6.69 -21.49 -17.08
CA HIS A 199 7.44 -22.72 -16.83
C HIS A 199 7.93 -23.38 -18.12
N GLY A 200 9.01 -24.15 -18.02
CA GLY A 200 9.56 -24.95 -19.13
C GLY A 200 9.95 -24.08 -20.34
N GLU A 201 9.24 -24.25 -21.46
CA GLU A 201 9.41 -23.49 -22.71
C GLU A 201 8.49 -22.25 -22.79
N GLY A 202 8.05 -21.71 -21.65
CA GLY A 202 7.15 -20.56 -21.61
C GLY A 202 7.76 -19.30 -22.23
N TYR A 203 6.96 -18.55 -23.00
CA TYR A 203 7.45 -17.41 -23.78
C TYR A 203 8.02 -16.28 -22.92
N LEU A 204 7.40 -15.98 -21.77
CA LEU A 204 7.90 -14.97 -20.85
C LEU A 204 9.25 -15.36 -20.26
N ARG A 205 9.44 -16.65 -19.96
CA ARG A 205 10.74 -17.17 -19.52
C ARG A 205 11.81 -17.00 -20.57
N HIS A 206 11.54 -17.34 -21.84
CA HIS A 206 12.49 -17.11 -22.94
C HIS A 206 12.86 -15.64 -23.11
N PHE A 207 11.92 -14.74 -22.86
CA PHE A 207 12.20 -13.29 -22.86
C PHE A 207 13.25 -12.92 -21.81
N PHE A 208 13.10 -13.42 -20.57
CA PHE A 208 14.08 -13.19 -19.51
C PHE A 208 15.40 -13.95 -19.72
N ASP A 209 15.37 -15.12 -20.33
CA ASP A 209 16.59 -15.86 -20.73
C ASP A 209 17.40 -15.05 -21.77
N THR A 210 16.74 -14.35 -22.68
CA THR A 210 17.41 -13.45 -23.65
C THR A 210 18.06 -12.27 -22.95
N ILE A 211 17.37 -11.64 -21.97
CA ILE A 211 17.95 -10.59 -21.12
C ILE A 211 19.21 -11.12 -20.42
N LYS A 212 19.16 -12.32 -19.87
CA LYS A 212 20.32 -12.97 -19.23
C LYS A 212 21.46 -13.22 -20.22
N GLY A 213 21.15 -13.70 -21.41
CA GLY A 213 22.14 -13.97 -22.46
C GLY A 213 22.86 -12.72 -22.95
N ALA A 214 22.19 -11.56 -22.96
CA ALA A 214 22.77 -10.27 -23.32
C ALA A 214 23.52 -9.59 -22.16
N ALA A 215 23.47 -10.20 -20.98
CA ALA A 215 24.11 -9.69 -19.77
C ALA A 215 25.63 -9.59 -19.90
N GLY A 216 26.17 -8.43 -19.56
CA GLY A 216 27.63 -8.18 -19.59
C GLY A 216 28.15 -7.63 -20.93
N ASP A 217 27.52 -7.96 -22.05
CA ASP A 217 27.94 -7.44 -23.36
C ASP A 217 27.25 -6.08 -23.66
N SER A 218 25.98 -6.12 -24.03
CA SER A 218 25.21 -4.94 -24.40
C SER A 218 24.23 -4.48 -23.33
N LEU A 219 23.74 -5.37 -22.46
CA LEU A 219 22.97 -4.97 -21.29
C LEU A 219 23.92 -4.64 -20.14
N GLY A 220 24.08 -3.36 -19.89
CA GLY A 220 24.92 -2.87 -18.79
C GLY A 220 24.23 -2.96 -17.43
N ARG A 221 22.92 -2.65 -17.39
CA ARG A 221 22.10 -2.73 -16.17
C ARG A 221 20.64 -3.09 -16.49
N VAL A 222 19.98 -3.73 -15.53
CA VAL A 222 18.55 -4.03 -15.58
C VAL A 222 17.94 -3.63 -14.24
N PHE A 223 16.85 -2.87 -14.29
CA PHE A 223 16.03 -2.53 -13.12
C PHE A 223 14.62 -3.06 -13.32
N VAL A 224 14.21 -3.97 -12.45
CA VAL A 224 12.87 -4.57 -12.48
C VAL A 224 12.07 -4.15 -11.27
N THR A 225 10.87 -3.66 -11.47
CA THR A 225 9.97 -3.29 -10.37
C THR A 225 8.53 -3.74 -10.59
N GLY A 226 7.84 -3.94 -9.48
CA GLY A 226 6.45 -4.38 -9.43
C GLY A 226 5.89 -4.29 -8.02
N VAL A 227 4.87 -5.10 -7.75
CA VAL A 227 4.20 -5.16 -6.45
C VAL A 227 4.29 -6.55 -5.81
N SER A 228 4.29 -7.63 -6.60
CA SER A 228 4.23 -9.01 -6.11
C SER A 228 5.54 -9.76 -6.35
N PRO A 229 6.04 -10.59 -5.42
CA PRO A 229 7.21 -11.44 -5.61
C PRO A 229 6.88 -12.76 -6.34
N VAL A 230 5.62 -13.06 -6.58
CA VAL A 230 5.15 -14.38 -7.04
C VAL A 230 5.79 -14.81 -8.36
N THR A 231 5.91 -13.91 -9.32
CA THR A 231 6.48 -14.23 -10.63
C THR A 231 8.01 -14.34 -10.61
N MET A 232 8.66 -13.81 -9.57
CA MET A 232 10.12 -13.80 -9.51
C MET A 232 10.72 -15.20 -9.51
N ASP A 233 10.16 -16.15 -8.75
CA ASP A 233 10.70 -17.50 -8.66
C ASP A 233 10.65 -18.23 -10.01
N ASP A 234 9.53 -18.10 -10.71
CA ASP A 234 9.32 -18.72 -12.02
C ASP A 234 10.20 -18.09 -13.12
N LEU A 235 10.43 -16.78 -13.04
CA LEU A 235 11.29 -16.06 -13.97
C LEU A 235 12.77 -16.17 -13.57
N THR A 236 13.10 -16.18 -12.28
CA THR A 236 14.48 -16.21 -11.80
C THR A 236 15.11 -17.59 -11.86
N SER A 237 14.35 -18.68 -12.00
CA SER A 237 14.94 -19.96 -12.37
C SER A 237 15.66 -19.89 -13.73
N GLY A 238 15.22 -19.01 -14.64
CA GLY A 238 15.94 -18.58 -15.85
C GLY A 238 16.88 -17.38 -15.63
N PHE A 239 16.55 -16.45 -14.72
CA PHE A 239 17.27 -15.19 -14.49
C PHE A 239 17.95 -15.12 -13.10
N ASN A 240 18.72 -16.14 -12.75
CA ASN A 240 19.39 -16.28 -11.45
C ASN A 240 20.58 -15.33 -11.21
N ILE A 241 20.73 -14.29 -12.01
CA ILE A 241 21.77 -13.25 -11.88
C ILE A 241 21.27 -11.97 -11.20
N GLY A 242 19.95 -11.84 -11.01
CA GLY A 242 19.33 -10.70 -10.35
C GLY A 242 19.33 -10.83 -8.83
N THR A 243 19.41 -9.70 -8.13
CA THR A 243 19.29 -9.61 -6.67
C THR A 243 18.04 -8.81 -6.29
N ASN A 244 17.27 -9.37 -5.36
CA ASN A 244 16.09 -8.68 -4.82
C ASN A 244 16.51 -7.80 -3.63
N TYR A 245 16.39 -6.49 -3.78
CA TYR A 245 16.71 -5.50 -2.75
C TYR A 245 15.49 -5.00 -1.98
N SER A 246 14.34 -5.65 -2.15
CA SER A 246 13.08 -5.19 -1.55
C SER A 246 13.10 -5.19 -0.03
N LEU A 247 13.81 -6.12 0.60
CA LEU A 247 13.93 -6.21 2.06
C LEU A 247 15.25 -5.62 2.59
N SER A 248 16.13 -5.15 1.70
CA SER A 248 17.43 -4.58 2.11
C SER A 248 17.23 -3.29 2.91
N PRO A 249 17.89 -3.16 4.08
CA PRO A 249 17.82 -1.95 4.92
C PRO A 249 18.34 -0.71 4.19
N GLU A 250 19.26 -0.88 3.26
CA GLU A 250 19.85 0.19 2.48
C GLU A 250 18.84 0.90 1.57
N PHE A 251 17.84 0.16 1.05
CA PHE A 251 16.82 0.67 0.14
C PHE A 251 15.44 0.86 0.80
N ASN A 252 15.36 0.78 2.13
CA ASN A 252 14.10 0.99 2.87
C ASN A 252 13.45 2.33 2.52
N GLU A 253 14.26 3.38 2.36
CA GLU A 253 13.84 4.78 2.17
C GLU A 253 13.89 5.26 0.72
N MET A 254 14.19 4.37 -0.25
CA MET A 254 14.35 4.74 -1.67
C MET A 254 13.07 5.29 -2.29
N VAL A 255 11.92 4.79 -1.88
CA VAL A 255 10.59 5.29 -2.27
C VAL A 255 9.71 5.51 -1.04
N GLY A 256 8.64 6.30 -1.19
CA GLY A 256 7.89 6.81 -0.05
C GLY A 256 8.58 8.01 0.57
N PHE A 257 8.02 8.52 1.67
CA PHE A 257 8.60 9.64 2.42
C PHE A 257 8.86 9.24 3.87
N THR A 258 9.99 9.67 4.41
CA THR A 258 10.24 9.65 5.86
C THR A 258 9.46 10.76 6.55
N GLU A 259 9.27 10.68 7.87
CA GLU A 259 8.63 11.77 8.62
C GLU A 259 9.40 13.09 8.47
N GLU A 260 10.74 13.05 8.46
CA GLU A 260 11.58 14.22 8.28
C GLU A 260 11.35 14.89 6.91
N GLU A 261 11.26 14.10 5.83
CA GLU A 261 10.96 14.61 4.48
C GLU A 261 9.57 15.24 4.40
N VAL A 262 8.57 14.66 5.08
CA VAL A 262 7.21 15.23 5.17
C VAL A 262 7.24 16.54 5.95
N ARG A 263 7.95 16.59 7.08
CA ARG A 263 8.12 17.81 7.88
C ARG A 263 8.78 18.93 7.09
N GLN A 264 9.83 18.63 6.34
CA GLN A 264 10.51 19.61 5.47
C GLN A 264 9.58 20.15 4.38
N MET A 265 8.77 19.27 3.76
CA MET A 265 7.76 19.67 2.77
C MET A 265 6.72 20.62 3.39
N LEU A 266 6.15 20.26 4.53
CA LEU A 266 5.15 21.07 5.24
C LEU A 266 5.74 22.40 5.69
N ALA A 267 6.96 22.41 6.24
CA ALA A 267 7.66 23.63 6.65
C ALA A 267 7.90 24.57 5.46
N TYR A 268 8.30 24.02 4.29
CA TYR A 268 8.41 24.81 3.08
C TYR A 268 7.08 25.49 2.72
N TYR A 269 5.98 24.73 2.65
CA TYR A 269 4.68 25.31 2.30
C TYR A 269 4.18 26.29 3.37
N ALA A 270 4.37 26.03 4.65
CA ALA A 270 4.02 26.94 5.74
C ALA A 270 4.82 28.25 5.70
N SER A 271 6.07 28.23 5.17
CA SER A 271 6.86 29.44 5.01
C SER A 271 6.36 30.39 3.91
N VAL A 272 5.61 29.88 2.93
CA VAL A 272 5.15 30.63 1.74
C VAL A 272 3.62 30.75 1.65
N LEU A 273 2.87 30.07 2.52
CA LEU A 273 1.40 30.04 2.55
C LEU A 273 0.91 30.25 3.98
N PRO A 274 -0.28 30.84 4.17
CA PRO A 274 -0.82 31.13 5.50
C PRO A 274 -1.49 29.90 6.13
N PHE A 275 -0.69 28.88 6.48
CA PHE A 275 -1.17 27.68 7.15
C PHE A 275 -1.86 28.04 8.47
N ARG A 276 -2.97 27.38 8.78
CA ARG A 276 -3.72 27.55 10.03
C ARG A 276 -3.23 26.62 11.15
N HIS A 277 -2.58 25.52 10.76
CA HIS A 277 -2.07 24.50 11.67
C HIS A 277 -0.55 24.48 11.63
N SER A 278 0.08 24.17 12.74
CA SER A 278 1.51 23.91 12.82
C SER A 278 1.89 22.65 12.05
N VAL A 279 3.18 22.50 11.75
CA VAL A 279 3.69 21.26 11.13
C VAL A 279 3.41 20.05 12.01
N ASP A 280 3.56 20.18 13.34
CA ASP A 280 3.32 19.10 14.28
C ASP A 280 1.85 18.65 14.27
N GLU A 281 0.91 19.58 14.32
CA GLU A 281 -0.54 19.26 14.24
C GLU A 281 -0.88 18.54 12.92
N LEU A 282 -0.28 18.94 11.80
CA LEU A 282 -0.51 18.27 10.52
C LEU A 282 0.10 16.88 10.47
N ILE A 283 1.28 16.68 11.08
CA ILE A 283 1.91 15.35 11.21
C ILE A 283 1.05 14.44 12.09
N GLU A 284 0.56 14.91 13.23
CA GLU A 284 -0.33 14.15 14.12
C GLU A 284 -1.59 13.66 13.39
N VAL A 285 -2.16 14.50 12.52
CA VAL A 285 -3.31 14.10 11.68
C VAL A 285 -2.92 13.07 10.62
N MET A 286 -1.79 13.25 9.92
CA MET A 286 -1.41 12.40 8.79
C MET A 286 -0.82 11.06 9.21
N LYS A 287 -0.06 11.01 10.31
CA LYS A 287 0.68 9.82 10.75
C LYS A 287 -0.18 8.57 10.88
N PRO A 288 -1.33 8.58 11.57
CA PRO A 288 -2.18 7.40 11.67
C PRO A 288 -2.73 6.89 10.33
N TRP A 289 -2.81 7.77 9.32
CA TRP A 289 -3.43 7.45 8.03
C TRP A 289 -2.45 7.02 6.96
N TYR A 290 -1.19 7.50 6.97
CA TYR A 290 -0.30 7.35 5.82
C TYR A 290 1.07 6.77 6.14
N ASP A 291 1.46 6.74 7.42
CA ASP A 291 2.75 6.27 7.91
C ASP A 291 2.74 4.78 8.28
N ASN A 292 3.75 4.39 9.01
CA ASN A 292 4.01 3.09 9.66
C ASN A 292 4.47 1.97 8.73
N TYR A 293 4.80 2.22 7.47
CA TYR A 293 5.40 1.19 6.64
C TYR A 293 6.87 0.99 6.99
N CYS A 294 7.24 -0.23 7.34
CA CYS A 294 8.62 -0.68 7.54
C CYS A 294 8.89 -1.87 6.62
N PHE A 295 9.89 -1.75 5.75
CA PHE A 295 10.19 -2.73 4.70
C PHE A 295 11.42 -3.58 5.00
N SER A 296 12.12 -3.35 6.10
CA SER A 296 13.27 -4.14 6.52
C SER A 296 13.25 -4.34 8.03
N GLU A 297 13.53 -5.55 8.48
CA GLU A 297 13.56 -5.88 9.92
C GLU A 297 14.61 -5.05 10.68
N GLU A 298 15.76 -4.78 10.06
CA GLU A 298 16.84 -3.99 10.66
C GLU A 298 16.50 -2.51 10.81
N LYS A 299 15.48 -2.04 10.07
CA LYS A 299 15.01 -0.64 10.16
C LYS A 299 13.86 -0.43 11.13
N TYR A 300 13.29 -1.52 11.67
CA TYR A 300 12.26 -1.42 12.68
C TYR A 300 12.71 -0.58 13.89
N GLY A 301 11.82 0.29 14.35
CA GLY A 301 12.09 1.21 15.45
C GLY A 301 12.96 2.44 15.11
N ASN A 302 13.53 2.50 13.90
CA ASN A 302 14.35 3.63 13.46
C ASN A 302 13.61 4.53 12.47
N THR A 303 13.06 3.95 11.40
CA THR A 303 12.44 4.74 10.32
C THR A 303 11.20 4.02 9.78
N THR A 304 10.07 4.71 9.80
CA THR A 304 8.85 4.32 9.09
C THR A 304 8.65 5.19 7.85
N MET A 305 7.89 4.66 6.90
CA MET A 305 7.67 5.31 5.60
C MET A 305 6.20 5.69 5.43
N TYR A 306 5.99 6.94 5.02
CA TYR A 306 4.69 7.42 4.55
C TYR A 306 4.45 7.02 3.09
N ASN A 307 3.22 6.68 2.76
CA ASN A 307 2.80 6.58 1.37
C ASN A 307 2.85 7.96 0.71
N SER A 308 3.78 8.17 -0.24
CA SER A 308 4.08 9.47 -0.82
C SER A 308 2.89 10.10 -1.56
N VAL A 309 2.09 9.29 -2.27
CA VAL A 309 0.91 9.80 -3.00
C VAL A 309 -0.16 10.29 -2.04
N MET A 310 -0.32 9.62 -0.89
CA MET A 310 -1.29 10.03 0.13
C MET A 310 -0.90 11.34 0.81
N VAL A 311 0.38 11.49 1.12
CA VAL A 311 0.91 12.76 1.65
C VAL A 311 0.67 13.90 0.66
N LEU A 312 1.02 13.71 -0.61
CA LEU A 312 0.79 14.72 -1.65
C LEU A 312 -0.70 15.04 -1.84
N TYR A 313 -1.57 14.02 -1.78
CA TYR A 313 -3.03 14.20 -1.80
C TYR A 313 -3.51 15.06 -0.64
N PHE A 314 -3.05 14.77 0.58
CA PHE A 314 -3.42 15.55 1.76
C PHE A 314 -2.98 17.01 1.63
N VAL A 315 -1.72 17.25 1.30
CA VAL A 315 -1.16 18.61 1.20
C VAL A 315 -1.86 19.42 0.10
N ASP A 316 -2.14 18.82 -1.07
CA ASP A 316 -2.88 19.49 -2.16
C ASP A 316 -4.30 19.87 -1.71
N ASN A 317 -5.03 18.95 -1.05
CA ASN A 317 -6.37 19.20 -0.56
C ASN A 317 -6.40 20.20 0.60
N TYR A 318 -5.45 20.14 1.53
CA TYR A 318 -5.32 21.10 2.62
C TYR A 318 -5.16 22.53 2.10
N ILE A 319 -4.30 22.72 1.09
CA ILE A 319 -4.10 24.02 0.47
C ILE A 319 -5.34 24.48 -0.30
N ARG A 320 -6.04 23.58 -0.99
CA ARG A 320 -7.28 23.90 -1.75
C ARG A 320 -8.49 24.15 -0.85
N ASN A 321 -8.48 23.63 0.36
CA ASN A 321 -9.55 23.76 1.36
C ASN A 321 -9.28 24.94 2.32
N ASP A 322 -8.69 26.02 1.84
CA ASP A 322 -8.37 27.22 2.62
C ASP A 322 -7.60 26.93 3.92
N TYR A 323 -6.71 25.94 3.88
CA TYR A 323 -5.87 25.50 5.00
C TYR A 323 -6.65 24.92 6.18
N ASP A 324 -7.83 24.35 5.93
CA ASP A 324 -8.54 23.48 6.86
C ASP A 324 -8.25 22.00 6.56
N ILE A 325 -8.27 21.17 7.61
CA ILE A 325 -8.04 19.73 7.48
C ILE A 325 -9.11 19.11 6.56
N PRO A 326 -8.73 18.37 5.51
CA PRO A 326 -9.68 17.77 4.58
C PRO A 326 -10.59 16.76 5.29
N LYS A 327 -11.91 16.85 5.06
CA LYS A 327 -12.86 15.86 5.59
C LYS A 327 -12.66 14.45 5.01
N LYS A 328 -12.06 14.34 3.82
CA LYS A 328 -11.69 13.06 3.20
C LYS A 328 -10.18 12.92 3.26
N LEU A 329 -9.70 12.04 4.11
CA LEU A 329 -8.30 11.72 4.25
C LEU A 329 -7.85 10.64 3.25
N VAL A 330 -8.80 9.92 2.66
CA VAL A 330 -8.54 8.83 1.70
C VAL A 330 -9.05 9.20 0.32
N GLU A 331 -8.19 9.12 -0.68
CA GLU A 331 -8.58 9.32 -2.08
C GLU A 331 -9.49 8.19 -2.57
N THR A 332 -10.58 8.54 -3.28
CA THR A 332 -11.55 7.55 -3.76
C THR A 332 -10.92 6.53 -4.72
N ASN A 333 -9.93 6.94 -5.51
CA ASN A 333 -9.23 6.06 -6.46
C ASN A 333 -8.28 5.06 -5.78
N ILE A 334 -7.93 5.25 -4.52
CA ILE A 334 -7.17 4.26 -3.74
C ILE A 334 -7.98 2.98 -3.58
N ARG A 335 -9.28 3.11 -3.56
CA ARG A 335 -10.22 1.98 -3.48
C ARG A 335 -10.21 1.04 -4.69
N ILE A 336 -9.55 1.37 -5.81
CA ILE A 336 -9.60 0.59 -7.05
C ILE A 336 -8.69 -0.66 -7.06
N ASP A 337 -7.74 -0.79 -6.13
CA ASP A 337 -6.96 -2.03 -5.96
C ASP A 337 -7.71 -3.15 -5.21
N TYR A 338 -8.98 -2.92 -4.98
CA TYR A 338 -9.90 -3.71 -4.16
C TYR A 338 -10.05 -5.17 -4.60
N ASP A 339 -10.15 -5.43 -5.89
CA ASP A 339 -10.50 -6.78 -6.36
C ASP A 339 -9.42 -7.82 -6.02
N LYS A 340 -8.14 -7.42 -6.03
CA LYS A 340 -7.02 -8.30 -5.66
C LYS A 340 -7.05 -8.67 -4.18
N ILE A 341 -7.24 -7.69 -3.32
CA ILE A 341 -7.28 -7.88 -1.87
C ILE A 341 -8.51 -8.73 -1.48
N ARG A 342 -9.68 -8.41 -2.07
CA ARG A 342 -10.90 -9.19 -1.90
C ARG A 342 -10.70 -10.66 -2.22
N MET A 343 -9.92 -10.95 -3.25
CA MET A 343 -9.61 -12.31 -3.64
C MET A 343 -8.67 -12.99 -2.66
N LEU A 344 -7.63 -12.30 -2.21
CA LEU A 344 -6.71 -12.81 -1.19
C LEU A 344 -7.45 -13.17 0.09
N ILE A 345 -8.37 -12.32 0.55
CA ILE A 345 -9.20 -12.59 1.73
C ILE A 345 -10.16 -13.76 1.50
N ARG A 346 -10.72 -13.93 0.29
CA ARG A 346 -11.52 -15.11 -0.06
C ARG A 346 -10.68 -16.38 -0.07
N HIS A 347 -9.46 -16.32 -0.58
CA HIS A 347 -8.52 -17.44 -0.53
C HIS A 347 -8.20 -17.86 0.91
N ASP A 348 -7.90 -16.90 1.80
CA ASP A 348 -7.64 -17.18 3.21
C ASP A 348 -8.79 -17.96 3.86
N LYS A 349 -10.06 -17.62 3.56
CA LYS A 349 -11.23 -18.33 4.08
C LYS A 349 -11.43 -19.75 3.53
N GLU A 350 -11.11 -19.99 2.27
CA GLU A 350 -11.29 -21.31 1.66
C GLU A 350 -10.29 -22.35 2.16
N PHE A 351 -9.10 -21.91 2.60
CA PHE A 351 -7.99 -22.77 3.02
C PHE A 351 -7.82 -22.88 4.53
N ALA A 352 -8.35 -21.93 5.30
CA ALA A 352 -8.24 -21.93 6.75
C ALA A 352 -9.36 -22.75 7.40
N HIS A 353 -9.06 -24.02 7.71
CA HIS A 353 -9.92 -24.77 8.63
C HIS A 353 -9.75 -24.33 10.09
N ASP A 354 -8.57 -23.81 10.52
CA ASP A 354 -8.29 -23.50 11.93
C ASP A 354 -7.44 -22.23 12.21
N ALA A 355 -6.84 -21.56 11.24
CA ALA A 355 -6.02 -20.36 11.49
C ALA A 355 -5.99 -19.43 10.26
N SER A 356 -6.87 -18.42 10.23
CA SER A 356 -6.84 -17.35 9.24
C SER A 356 -5.90 -16.25 9.68
N ILE A 357 -4.88 -15.92 8.87
CA ILE A 357 -3.97 -14.80 9.10
C ILE A 357 -4.75 -13.48 9.25
N ILE A 358 -5.77 -13.28 8.41
CA ILE A 358 -6.65 -12.09 8.48
C ILE A 358 -7.43 -12.07 9.80
N GLN A 359 -7.92 -13.22 10.26
CA GLN A 359 -8.64 -13.32 11.53
C GLN A 359 -7.72 -13.00 12.72
N ASP A 360 -6.48 -13.48 12.71
CA ASP A 360 -5.49 -13.15 13.75
C ASP A 360 -5.21 -11.65 13.79
N ILE A 361 -4.98 -11.02 12.62
CA ILE A 361 -4.75 -9.58 12.53
C ILE A 361 -5.94 -8.79 13.08
N VAL A 362 -7.17 -9.20 12.77
CA VAL A 362 -8.39 -8.51 13.23
C VAL A 362 -8.63 -8.70 14.72
N THR A 363 -8.40 -9.91 15.26
CA THR A 363 -8.74 -10.24 16.65
C THR A 363 -7.62 -9.94 17.63
N ARG A 364 -6.36 -10.13 17.22
CA ARG A 364 -5.17 -9.96 18.08
C ARG A 364 -4.39 -8.68 17.76
N GLY A 365 -4.81 -7.93 16.71
CA GLY A 365 -4.09 -6.76 16.23
C GLY A 365 -2.81 -7.08 15.44
N PHE A 366 -2.33 -8.33 15.44
CA PHE A 366 -1.10 -8.74 14.76
C PHE A 366 -1.12 -10.21 14.35
N THR A 367 -0.20 -10.56 13.44
CA THR A 367 0.18 -11.95 13.12
C THR A 367 1.69 -12.11 13.14
N THR A 368 2.19 -13.34 13.07
CA THR A 368 3.63 -13.64 13.02
C THR A 368 3.93 -14.64 11.90
N GLY A 369 5.12 -14.54 11.32
CA GLY A 369 5.58 -15.48 10.28
C GLY A 369 6.93 -15.08 9.70
N THR A 370 7.30 -15.70 8.59
CA THR A 370 8.55 -15.46 7.87
C THR A 370 8.28 -14.79 6.54
N LEU A 371 9.06 -13.74 6.19
CA LEU A 371 8.98 -13.12 4.87
C LEU A 371 9.73 -13.95 3.83
N MET A 372 9.02 -14.34 2.80
CA MET A 372 9.56 -14.99 1.63
C MET A 372 9.88 -13.95 0.55
N GLU A 373 11.12 -13.96 0.05
CA GLU A 373 11.55 -13.00 -0.98
C GLU A 373 10.98 -13.32 -2.36
N ASN A 374 10.71 -14.60 -2.61
CA ASN A 374 10.10 -15.13 -3.83
C ASN A 374 9.41 -16.46 -3.55
N PHE A 375 8.40 -16.79 -4.30
CA PHE A 375 7.72 -18.09 -4.28
C PHE A 375 6.86 -18.25 -5.55
N PRO A 376 6.64 -19.52 -6.01
CA PRO A 376 5.81 -19.79 -7.18
C PRO A 376 4.32 -19.57 -6.87
N ALA A 377 3.54 -19.25 -7.90
CA ALA A 377 2.09 -18.96 -7.77
C ALA A 377 1.29 -20.14 -7.16
N GLU A 378 1.73 -21.38 -7.38
CA GLU A 378 1.08 -22.58 -6.86
C GLU A 378 1.18 -22.73 -5.34
N ARG A 379 2.16 -22.07 -4.73
CA ARG A 379 2.41 -22.13 -3.29
C ARG A 379 1.91 -20.90 -2.54
N ILE A 380 1.04 -20.12 -3.17
CA ILE A 380 0.50 -18.89 -2.57
C ILE A 380 -0.33 -19.17 -1.30
N ASN A 381 -0.85 -20.39 -1.18
CA ASN A 381 -1.67 -20.81 -0.04
C ASN A 381 -0.83 -21.27 1.18
N ASP A 382 0.48 -21.39 1.02
CA ASP A 382 1.36 -21.63 2.17
C ASP A 382 1.31 -20.38 3.08
N PRO A 383 1.15 -20.51 4.40
CA PRO A 383 0.91 -19.37 5.30
C PRO A 383 1.97 -18.24 5.18
N ASP A 384 3.25 -18.59 5.14
CA ASP A 384 4.34 -17.60 4.99
C ASP A 384 4.33 -16.91 3.62
N ASN A 385 3.97 -17.62 2.55
CA ASN A 385 3.84 -17.06 1.21
C ASN A 385 2.66 -16.10 1.13
N PHE A 386 1.51 -16.48 1.72
CA PHE A 386 0.34 -15.62 1.79
C PHE A 386 0.60 -14.35 2.63
N LEU A 387 1.24 -14.50 3.80
CA LEU A 387 1.66 -13.38 4.64
C LEU A 387 2.61 -12.45 3.88
N SER A 388 3.59 -13.02 3.18
CA SER A 388 4.54 -12.26 2.35
C SER A 388 3.81 -11.48 1.25
N LEU A 389 2.81 -12.08 0.62
CA LEU A 389 2.00 -11.39 -0.37
C LEU A 389 1.23 -10.21 0.22
N LEU A 390 0.62 -10.36 1.41
CA LEU A 390 -0.01 -9.27 2.14
C LEU A 390 0.98 -8.13 2.44
N PHE A 391 2.21 -8.48 2.82
CA PHE A 391 3.27 -7.51 3.07
C PHE A 391 3.66 -6.73 1.80
N TYR A 392 3.94 -7.41 0.69
CA TYR A 392 4.31 -6.75 -0.55
C TYR A 392 3.18 -5.91 -1.17
N PHE A 393 1.92 -6.27 -0.92
CA PHE A 393 0.78 -5.42 -1.27
C PHE A 393 0.57 -4.24 -0.29
N GLY A 394 1.33 -4.19 0.81
CA GLY A 394 1.23 -3.14 1.82
C GLY A 394 0.01 -3.27 2.73
N MET A 395 -0.54 -4.48 2.86
CA MET A 395 -1.65 -4.78 3.78
C MET A 395 -1.17 -4.96 5.22
N VAL A 396 0.05 -5.44 5.37
CA VAL A 396 0.74 -5.56 6.66
C VAL A 396 2.13 -4.95 6.57
N THR A 397 2.70 -4.62 7.70
CA THR A 397 4.04 -4.06 7.87
C THR A 397 4.77 -4.75 9.00
N ILE A 398 6.10 -4.70 8.99
CA ILE A 398 6.95 -5.21 10.08
C ILE A 398 6.75 -4.33 11.32
N ASP A 399 6.48 -4.97 12.47
CA ASP A 399 6.29 -4.34 13.78
C ASP A 399 7.11 -5.05 14.87
N GLY A 400 8.36 -5.38 14.57
CA GLY A 400 9.29 -6.03 15.47
C GLY A 400 9.18 -7.55 15.48
N THR A 401 9.37 -8.14 16.65
CA THR A 401 9.38 -9.59 16.86
C THR A 401 8.46 -10.01 18.00
N TYR A 402 7.87 -11.17 17.88
CA TYR A 402 7.08 -11.81 18.93
C TYR A 402 7.45 -13.28 19.03
N GLN A 403 7.92 -13.72 20.18
CA GLN A 403 8.38 -15.10 20.44
C GLN A 403 9.41 -15.63 19.42
N GLY A 404 10.28 -14.73 18.92
CA GLY A 404 11.34 -15.08 17.97
C GLY A 404 10.93 -15.09 16.49
N ASN A 405 9.67 -14.81 16.17
CA ASN A 405 9.18 -14.64 14.80
C ASN A 405 8.95 -13.16 14.49
N THR A 406 9.04 -12.77 13.23
CA THR A 406 8.69 -11.42 12.80
C THR A 406 7.21 -11.15 13.04
N ARG A 407 6.91 -10.04 13.68
CA ARG A 407 5.56 -9.58 13.97
C ARG A 407 5.09 -8.63 12.87
N PHE A 408 3.83 -8.81 12.44
CA PHE A 408 3.20 -7.99 11.42
C PHE A 408 1.90 -7.41 11.93
N VAL A 409 1.70 -6.12 11.61
CA VAL A 409 0.48 -5.37 11.94
C VAL A 409 -0.07 -4.67 10.69
N VAL A 410 -1.30 -4.21 10.75
CA VAL A 410 -1.85 -3.28 9.73
C VAL A 410 -1.12 -1.93 9.85
N PRO A 411 -0.53 -1.40 8.77
CA PRO A 411 0.32 -0.21 8.87
C PRO A 411 -0.44 1.05 9.33
N ASN A 412 -1.66 1.27 8.83
CA ASN A 412 -2.38 2.51 9.06
C ASN A 412 -3.88 2.39 8.80
N GLU A 413 -4.60 3.49 9.07
CA GLU A 413 -6.06 3.54 8.99
C GLU A 413 -6.59 3.36 7.56
N VAL A 414 -5.84 3.78 6.53
CA VAL A 414 -6.25 3.55 5.14
C VAL A 414 -6.34 2.06 4.84
N VAL A 415 -5.34 1.30 5.24
CA VAL A 415 -5.30 -0.15 5.04
C VAL A 415 -6.30 -0.86 5.95
N ARG A 416 -6.45 -0.38 7.20
CA ARG A 416 -7.41 -0.94 8.16
C ARG A 416 -8.85 -0.80 7.67
N ASP A 417 -9.25 0.38 7.20
CA ASP A 417 -10.58 0.62 6.62
C ASP A 417 -10.85 -0.30 5.42
N GLN A 418 -9.84 -0.50 4.58
CA GLN A 418 -9.90 -1.43 3.48
C GLN A 418 -10.10 -2.87 3.96
N MET A 419 -9.27 -3.35 4.87
CA MET A 419 -9.34 -4.72 5.39
C MET A 419 -10.70 -5.02 6.03
N TYR A 420 -11.23 -4.10 6.84
CA TYR A 420 -12.54 -4.26 7.46
C TYR A 420 -13.69 -4.22 6.44
N THR A 421 -13.60 -3.36 5.42
CA THR A 421 -14.59 -3.34 4.34
C THR A 421 -14.66 -4.70 3.63
N TYR A 422 -13.51 -5.32 3.38
CA TYR A 422 -13.48 -6.66 2.76
C TYR A 422 -13.97 -7.75 3.67
N LEU A 423 -13.59 -7.68 4.95
CA LEU A 423 -14.09 -8.60 5.93
C LEU A 423 -15.63 -8.58 5.94
N LEU A 424 -16.25 -7.40 5.94
CA LEU A 424 -17.72 -7.25 5.84
C LEU A 424 -18.28 -7.84 4.54
N ASP A 425 -17.62 -7.61 3.40
CA ASP A 425 -18.06 -8.20 2.13
C ASP A 425 -17.99 -9.72 2.11
N THR A 426 -17.09 -10.32 2.91
CA THR A 426 -17.03 -11.78 3.06
C THR A 426 -18.12 -12.34 3.98
N TYR A 427 -18.72 -11.50 4.83
CA TYR A 427 -19.88 -11.89 5.64
C TYR A 427 -21.19 -11.80 4.87
N LYS A 428 -21.25 -11.04 3.78
CA LYS A 428 -22.43 -10.94 2.93
C LYS A 428 -22.53 -12.19 2.05
N GLU A 429 -23.51 -13.03 2.26
CA GLU A 429 -24.03 -13.93 1.22
C GLU A 429 -24.75 -13.05 0.18
N ASP A 430 -24.64 -13.39 -1.11
CA ASP A 430 -25.10 -12.59 -2.25
C ASP A 430 -26.43 -11.84 -2.01
N ASP A 431 -26.46 -10.54 -2.33
CA ASP A 431 -27.63 -9.62 -2.39
C ASP A 431 -28.13 -8.94 -1.10
N LEU A 432 -27.46 -9.04 0.04
CA LEU A 432 -27.85 -8.27 1.23
C LEU A 432 -27.19 -6.89 1.24
N THR A 433 -27.98 -5.85 1.02
CA THR A 433 -27.56 -4.45 1.17
C THR A 433 -27.84 -3.96 2.58
N PHE A 434 -26.86 -3.27 3.21
CA PHE A 434 -27.13 -2.47 4.41
C PHE A 434 -28.05 -1.31 4.02
N GLU A 435 -29.12 -1.07 4.77
CA GLU A 435 -29.93 0.13 4.60
C GLU A 435 -29.10 1.34 5.05
N GLN A 436 -28.46 1.99 4.09
CA GLN A 436 -27.46 3.03 4.32
C GLN A 436 -28.03 4.26 5.03
N TYR A 437 -29.31 4.53 4.84
CA TYR A 437 -29.96 5.68 5.46
C TYR A 437 -30.09 5.49 6.98
N ASP A 438 -30.58 4.35 7.43
CA ASP A 438 -30.77 4.07 8.86
C ASP A 438 -29.43 4.04 9.60
N LYS A 439 -28.41 3.43 8.99
CA LYS A 439 -27.04 3.41 9.52
C LYS A 439 -26.51 4.82 9.76
N THR A 440 -26.60 5.72 8.78
CA THR A 440 -26.10 7.11 8.91
C THR A 440 -26.81 7.88 10.03
N GLN A 441 -28.10 7.66 10.24
CA GLN A 441 -28.85 8.27 11.34
C GLN A 441 -28.38 7.74 12.71
N LEU A 442 -28.17 6.42 12.82
CA LEU A 442 -27.67 5.79 14.04
C LEU A 442 -26.26 6.25 14.40
N GLU A 443 -25.38 6.38 13.40
CA GLU A 443 -24.03 6.92 13.58
C GLU A 443 -24.06 8.38 14.08
N SER A 444 -24.94 9.20 13.53
CA SER A 444 -25.09 10.59 13.98
C SER A 444 -25.60 10.67 15.41
N LYS A 445 -26.59 9.85 15.77
CA LYS A 445 -27.10 9.77 17.15
C LYS A 445 -26.06 9.23 18.13
N LEU A 446 -25.23 8.29 17.70
CA LEU A 446 -24.09 7.82 18.48
C LEU A 446 -23.12 8.98 18.78
N ALA A 447 -22.79 9.80 17.77
CA ALA A 447 -21.78 10.85 17.89
C ALA A 447 -22.23 12.10 18.66
N TYR A 448 -23.54 12.43 18.62
CA TYR A 448 -24.07 13.72 19.10
C TYR A 448 -25.19 13.60 20.16
N GLU A 449 -25.69 12.40 20.42
CA GLU A 449 -26.81 12.19 21.36
C GLU A 449 -26.52 11.09 22.38
N GLY A 450 -25.35 10.45 22.35
CA GLY A 450 -25.00 9.35 23.23
C GLY A 450 -25.87 8.08 23.04
N ALA A 451 -26.52 7.94 21.88
CA ALA A 451 -27.48 6.87 21.62
C ALA A 451 -26.82 5.56 21.19
N PHE A 452 -26.05 4.92 22.08
CA PHE A 452 -25.28 3.71 21.78
C PHE A 452 -26.15 2.45 21.65
N LYS A 453 -27.19 2.27 22.45
CA LYS A 453 -28.04 1.05 22.42
C LYS A 453 -28.62 0.76 21.04
N PRO A 454 -29.26 1.73 20.34
CA PRO A 454 -29.77 1.51 18.99
C PRO A 454 -28.69 1.14 17.97
N TYR A 455 -27.48 1.72 18.10
CA TYR A 455 -26.37 1.45 17.20
C TYR A 455 -25.84 0.01 17.36
N PHE A 456 -25.58 -0.44 18.58
CA PHE A 456 -25.14 -1.82 18.83
C PHE A 456 -26.25 -2.85 18.56
N ALA A 457 -27.53 -2.49 18.78
CA ALA A 457 -28.67 -3.34 18.38
C ALA A 457 -28.71 -3.54 16.85
N TYR A 458 -28.44 -2.49 16.08
CA TYR A 458 -28.34 -2.57 14.63
C TYR A 458 -27.18 -3.51 14.19
N ILE A 459 -26.00 -3.41 14.82
CA ILE A 459 -24.87 -4.31 14.55
C ILE A 459 -25.25 -5.76 14.84
N ALA A 460 -25.93 -6.03 15.97
CA ALA A 460 -26.38 -7.37 16.32
C ALA A 460 -27.41 -7.93 15.34
N ASP A 461 -28.34 -7.09 14.85
CA ASP A 461 -29.31 -7.49 13.85
C ASP A 461 -28.63 -7.83 12.50
N CYS A 462 -27.65 -7.02 12.10
CA CYS A 462 -26.80 -7.33 10.95
C CYS A 462 -26.04 -8.66 11.15
N LEU A 463 -25.41 -8.87 12.29
CA LEU A 463 -24.72 -10.12 12.62
C LEU A 463 -25.66 -11.32 12.50
N LYS A 464 -26.90 -11.21 12.99
CA LYS A 464 -27.91 -12.26 12.92
C LYS A 464 -28.33 -12.58 11.49
N ARG A 465 -28.50 -11.56 10.64
CA ARG A 465 -28.87 -11.69 9.22
C ARG A 465 -27.75 -12.30 8.37
N PHE A 466 -26.51 -11.93 8.65
CA PHE A 466 -25.34 -12.34 7.85
C PHE A 466 -24.69 -13.64 8.34
N SER A 467 -25.01 -14.12 9.54
CA SER A 467 -24.44 -15.36 10.07
C SER A 467 -25.14 -16.58 9.51
N SER A 468 -24.43 -17.42 8.77
CA SER A 468 -24.87 -18.77 8.43
C SER A 468 -24.97 -19.66 9.69
N GLN A 469 -25.65 -20.81 9.61
CA GLN A 469 -25.70 -21.76 10.74
C GLN A 469 -24.29 -22.27 11.14
N ARG A 470 -23.34 -22.34 10.19
CA ARG A 470 -21.93 -22.72 10.44
C ARG A 470 -21.17 -21.62 11.18
N ASP A 471 -21.47 -20.36 10.87
CA ASP A 471 -20.79 -19.20 11.48
C ASP A 471 -21.23 -18.98 12.93
N LYS A 472 -22.45 -19.39 13.30
CA LYS A 472 -22.93 -19.33 14.69
C LYS A 472 -22.12 -20.17 15.68
N GLN A 473 -21.25 -21.04 15.20
CA GLN A 473 -20.34 -21.87 16.01
C GLN A 473 -18.95 -21.25 16.21
N LYS A 474 -18.62 -20.14 15.51
CA LYS A 474 -17.26 -19.56 15.48
C LYS A 474 -16.86 -18.76 16.74
N GLY A 475 -17.79 -18.48 17.65
CA GLY A 475 -17.47 -17.94 18.98
C GLY A 475 -17.13 -16.45 19.02
N GLU A 476 -16.36 -16.07 20.06
CA GLU A 476 -16.06 -14.68 20.43
C GLU A 476 -15.30 -13.89 19.36
N ALA A 477 -14.26 -14.47 18.77
CA ALA A 477 -13.45 -13.84 17.75
C ALA A 477 -14.25 -13.40 16.51
N TYR A 478 -15.27 -14.17 16.15
CA TYR A 478 -16.17 -13.84 15.04
C TYR A 478 -17.05 -12.62 15.34
N VAL A 479 -17.64 -12.57 16.53
CA VAL A 479 -18.50 -11.46 16.97
C VAL A 479 -17.66 -10.18 17.13
N HIS A 480 -16.48 -10.29 17.71
CA HIS A 480 -15.54 -9.19 17.87
C HIS A 480 -15.11 -8.61 16.53
N GLY A 481 -14.62 -9.46 15.61
CA GLY A 481 -14.21 -9.04 14.27
C GLY A 481 -15.34 -8.39 13.46
N PHE A 482 -16.56 -8.93 13.55
CA PHE A 482 -17.72 -8.34 12.89
C PHE A 482 -18.08 -6.97 13.49
N THR A 483 -18.09 -6.84 14.81
CA THR A 483 -18.40 -5.57 15.49
C THR A 483 -17.36 -4.51 15.16
N LEU A 484 -16.07 -4.86 15.16
CA LEU A 484 -14.99 -3.98 14.72
C LEU A 484 -15.17 -3.53 13.26
N ALA A 485 -15.45 -4.46 12.36
CA ALA A 485 -15.64 -4.16 10.95
C ALA A 485 -16.88 -3.27 10.72
N MET A 486 -17.94 -3.43 11.49
CA MET A 486 -19.14 -2.57 11.42
C MET A 486 -18.86 -1.17 11.99
N THR A 487 -18.15 -1.07 13.12
CA THR A 487 -17.79 0.21 13.74
C THR A 487 -16.75 1.00 12.91
N SER A 488 -15.87 0.34 12.18
CA SER A 488 -14.92 1.00 11.27
C SER A 488 -15.58 1.74 10.11
N GLN A 489 -16.81 1.37 9.76
CA GLN A 489 -17.60 2.08 8.75
C GLN A 489 -18.19 3.41 9.26
N CYS A 490 -18.11 3.68 10.56
CA CYS A 490 -18.62 4.91 11.15
C CYS A 490 -17.66 6.08 10.85
N LYS A 491 -18.15 7.10 10.15
CA LYS A 491 -17.32 8.25 9.75
C LYS A 491 -16.85 9.15 10.90
N PHE A 492 -17.45 9.01 12.07
CA PHE A 492 -17.16 9.87 13.23
C PHE A 492 -16.08 9.29 14.15
N TYR A 493 -15.84 7.98 14.06
CA TYR A 493 -14.94 7.27 14.96
C TYR A 493 -13.91 6.45 14.20
N ARG A 494 -12.76 6.31 14.84
CA ARG A 494 -11.76 5.33 14.51
C ARG A 494 -11.78 4.23 15.57
N PRO A 495 -12.24 3.01 15.27
CA PRO A 495 -12.18 1.92 16.23
C PRO A 495 -10.74 1.47 16.39
N ILE A 496 -10.28 1.39 17.62
CA ILE A 496 -8.99 0.81 18.00
C ILE A 496 -9.31 -0.47 18.77
N SER A 497 -8.81 -1.61 18.29
CA SER A 497 -8.88 -2.89 18.99
C SER A 497 -7.65 -3.05 19.87
N GLU A 498 -7.83 -3.67 21.04
CA GLU A 498 -6.75 -3.99 21.97
C GLU A 498 -5.84 -2.79 22.27
N LEU A 499 -6.43 -1.66 22.69
CA LEU A 499 -5.67 -0.52 23.15
C LEU A 499 -4.82 -0.96 24.34
N ASP A 500 -3.49 -1.03 24.14
CA ASP A 500 -2.54 -1.41 25.18
C ASP A 500 -2.49 -0.33 26.26
N ASN A 501 -2.98 -0.67 27.42
CA ASN A 501 -2.94 0.17 28.61
C ASN A 501 -2.17 -0.57 29.70
N ASP A 502 -1.45 0.12 30.57
CA ASP A 502 -0.67 -0.44 31.69
C ASP A 502 -1.42 -1.44 32.61
N GLY A 503 -2.69 -1.73 32.32
CA GLY A 503 -3.56 -2.62 33.08
C GLY A 503 -4.34 -3.66 32.27
N GLY A 504 -4.10 -3.80 30.96
CA GLY A 504 -4.80 -4.73 30.05
C GLY A 504 -5.30 -4.05 28.76
N TYR A 505 -6.12 -4.75 28.00
CA TYR A 505 -6.60 -4.29 26.69
C TYR A 505 -8.11 -4.10 26.73
N ALA A 506 -8.61 -2.95 26.22
CA ALA A 506 -10.03 -2.79 25.90
C ALA A 506 -10.33 -3.42 24.54
N ASP A 507 -11.44 -4.13 24.45
CA ASP A 507 -11.80 -4.82 23.18
C ASP A 507 -11.99 -3.84 22.03
N ILE A 508 -12.70 -2.71 22.25
CA ILE A 508 -12.90 -1.67 21.24
C ILE A 508 -12.90 -0.29 21.92
N PHE A 509 -12.08 0.62 21.40
CA PHE A 509 -12.16 2.04 21.68
C PHE A 509 -12.58 2.81 20.43
N LEU A 510 -13.74 3.46 20.47
CA LEU A 510 -14.22 4.33 19.41
C LEU A 510 -13.63 5.73 19.59
N LEU A 511 -12.44 5.94 19.04
CA LEU A 511 -11.70 7.20 19.10
C LEU A 511 -12.42 8.26 18.26
N PRO A 512 -12.86 9.39 18.85
CA PRO A 512 -13.57 10.44 18.13
C PRO A 512 -12.62 11.21 17.19
N LEU A 513 -13.05 11.42 15.94
CA LEU A 513 -12.30 12.19 14.94
C LEU A 513 -12.57 13.70 15.07
N CYS A 514 -12.28 14.26 16.24
CA CYS A 514 -12.56 15.67 16.59
C CYS A 514 -11.79 16.67 15.71
N ASP A 515 -10.67 16.29 15.09
CA ASP A 515 -9.92 17.14 14.18
C ASP A 515 -10.66 17.35 12.85
N ILE A 516 -11.52 16.41 12.48
CA ILE A 516 -12.35 16.45 11.27
C ILE A 516 -13.78 16.93 11.58
N TYR A 517 -14.35 16.43 12.68
CA TYR A 517 -15.71 16.70 13.13
C TYR A 517 -15.67 17.34 14.52
N LYS A 518 -15.56 18.67 14.55
CA LYS A 518 -15.32 19.44 15.78
C LYS A 518 -16.45 19.39 16.82
N ASP A 519 -17.64 18.97 16.39
CA ASP A 519 -18.86 18.99 17.19
C ASP A 519 -19.23 17.60 17.75
N ILE A 520 -18.34 16.60 17.70
CA ILE A 520 -18.59 15.30 18.32
C ILE A 520 -18.65 15.50 19.84
N GLU A 521 -19.74 15.03 20.47
CA GLU A 521 -19.99 15.17 21.90
C GLU A 521 -19.61 13.93 22.70
N ASP A 522 -19.68 12.72 22.09
CA ASP A 522 -19.56 11.45 22.77
C ASP A 522 -18.39 10.60 22.23
N SER A 523 -17.76 9.82 23.07
CA SER A 523 -16.75 8.81 22.75
C SER A 523 -17.00 7.53 23.56
N TYR A 524 -16.49 6.38 23.09
CA TYR A 524 -16.89 5.10 23.67
C TYR A 524 -15.70 4.18 23.84
N ILE A 525 -15.61 3.56 25.03
CA ILE A 525 -14.82 2.37 25.26
C ILE A 525 -15.76 1.21 25.47
N VAL A 526 -15.54 0.09 24.82
CA VAL A 526 -16.47 -1.05 24.77
C VAL A 526 -15.74 -2.32 25.14
N GLU A 527 -16.26 -3.02 26.12
CA GLU A 527 -15.88 -4.38 26.45
C GLU A 527 -16.92 -5.35 25.86
N LEU A 528 -16.47 -6.26 25.02
CA LEU A 528 -17.29 -7.20 24.27
C LEU A 528 -17.17 -8.58 24.92
N LYS A 529 -18.31 -9.19 25.26
CA LYS A 529 -18.34 -10.57 25.76
C LYS A 529 -19.26 -11.43 24.90
N TYR A 530 -18.85 -12.67 24.74
CA TYR A 530 -19.61 -13.68 24.04
C TYR A 530 -19.96 -14.84 24.96
N CYS A 531 -21.19 -15.30 24.86
CA CYS A 531 -21.63 -16.55 25.49
C CYS A 531 -22.45 -17.42 24.54
N LYS A 532 -22.47 -18.72 24.81
CA LYS A 532 -23.19 -19.69 23.97
C LYS A 532 -24.70 -19.49 24.06
N PRO A 533 -25.45 -19.83 23.01
CA PRO A 533 -26.90 -19.93 23.10
C PRO A 533 -27.29 -20.90 24.23
N GLY A 534 -28.13 -20.50 25.16
CA GLY A 534 -28.50 -21.29 26.34
C GLY A 534 -27.78 -20.92 27.66
N THR A 535 -26.88 -19.98 27.64
CA THR A 535 -26.30 -19.39 28.86
C THR A 535 -27.40 -18.72 29.69
N SER A 536 -27.45 -19.00 31.01
CA SER A 536 -28.46 -18.47 31.91
C SER A 536 -28.29 -16.96 32.16
N ASP A 537 -29.38 -16.31 32.58
CA ASP A 537 -29.34 -14.88 32.90
C ASP A 537 -28.48 -14.56 34.13
N GLU A 538 -28.29 -15.52 35.04
CA GLU A 538 -27.37 -15.40 36.17
C GLU A 538 -25.92 -15.37 35.69
N GLN A 539 -25.57 -16.22 34.75
CA GLN A 539 -24.25 -16.24 34.15
C GLN A 539 -23.98 -14.96 33.33
N LEU A 540 -24.99 -14.40 32.66
CA LEU A 540 -24.88 -13.11 31.99
C LEU A 540 -24.57 -11.98 32.96
N LYS A 541 -25.21 -11.95 34.14
CA LYS A 541 -24.94 -10.95 35.16
C LYS A 541 -23.49 -11.06 35.66
N HIS A 542 -23.00 -12.27 35.87
CA HIS A 542 -21.62 -12.48 36.29
C HIS A 542 -20.62 -11.99 35.22
N LEU A 543 -20.86 -12.32 33.94
CA LEU A 543 -20.05 -11.80 32.82
C LEU A 543 -20.05 -10.27 32.75
N PHE A 544 -21.23 -9.64 33.00
CA PHE A 544 -21.33 -8.20 33.04
C PHE A 544 -20.52 -7.57 34.19
N GLU A 545 -20.55 -8.18 35.39
CA GLU A 545 -19.78 -7.70 36.53
C GLU A 545 -18.26 -7.81 36.27
N GLU A 546 -17.78 -8.92 35.70
CA GLU A 546 -16.39 -9.10 35.30
C GLU A 546 -15.97 -8.08 34.27
N ALA A 547 -16.74 -7.92 33.18
CA ALA A 547 -16.49 -6.95 32.12
C ALA A 547 -16.49 -5.50 32.64
N SER A 548 -17.44 -5.19 33.56
CA SER A 548 -17.51 -3.87 34.22
C SER A 548 -16.25 -3.55 35.05
N ALA A 549 -15.68 -4.53 35.69
CA ALA A 549 -14.44 -4.35 36.43
C ALA A 549 -13.22 -4.16 35.51
N GLN A 550 -13.24 -4.78 34.32
CA GLN A 550 -12.21 -4.62 33.30
C GLN A 550 -12.25 -3.23 32.69
N ILE A 551 -13.41 -2.80 32.19
CA ILE A 551 -13.55 -1.54 31.46
C ILE A 551 -13.23 -0.31 32.33
N ARG A 552 -13.58 -0.32 33.63
CA ARG A 552 -13.22 0.75 34.58
C ARG A 552 -11.70 0.95 34.69
N ARG A 553 -10.93 -0.11 34.61
CA ARG A 553 -9.46 -0.04 34.64
C ARG A 553 -8.92 0.62 33.38
N TYR A 554 -9.47 0.24 32.22
CA TYR A 554 -9.03 0.75 30.92
C TYR A 554 -9.40 2.22 30.71
N ALA A 555 -10.61 2.61 31.11
CA ALA A 555 -11.11 3.99 30.98
C ALA A 555 -10.25 5.00 31.74
N ASN A 556 -9.59 4.58 32.83
CA ASN A 556 -8.75 5.46 33.65
C ASN A 556 -7.31 5.61 33.12
N SER A 557 -6.97 5.09 31.95
CA SER A 557 -5.62 5.22 31.41
C SER A 557 -5.36 6.63 30.85
N ASP A 558 -4.12 7.10 30.97
CA ASP A 558 -3.68 8.39 30.43
C ASP A 558 -3.88 8.49 28.92
N ILE A 559 -3.77 7.37 28.20
CA ILE A 559 -3.95 7.30 26.75
C ILE A 559 -5.39 7.61 26.39
N VAL A 560 -6.35 6.99 27.06
CA VAL A 560 -7.79 7.23 26.83
C VAL A 560 -8.13 8.67 27.16
N HIS A 561 -7.71 9.20 28.34
CA HIS A 561 -8.00 10.57 28.74
C HIS A 561 -7.47 11.63 27.76
N LYS A 562 -6.28 11.43 27.20
CA LYS A 562 -5.73 12.32 26.19
C LYS A 562 -6.47 12.21 24.86
N SER A 563 -6.95 11.01 24.51
CA SER A 563 -7.57 10.71 23.21
C SER A 563 -9.02 11.16 23.11
N VAL A 564 -9.78 11.18 24.21
CA VAL A 564 -11.19 11.60 24.20
C VAL A 564 -11.36 13.14 24.04
N LYS A 565 -10.29 13.92 24.21
CA LYS A 565 -10.29 15.38 24.06
C LYS A 565 -11.41 16.03 24.90
N THR A 566 -12.39 16.66 24.25
CA THR A 566 -13.53 17.36 24.87
C THR A 566 -14.81 16.55 24.92
N THR A 567 -14.78 15.30 24.43
CA THR A 567 -15.97 14.45 24.38
C THR A 567 -16.25 13.79 25.72
N LYS A 568 -17.52 13.41 25.95
CA LYS A 568 -17.93 12.60 27.09
C LYS A 568 -17.58 11.12 26.78
N LEU A 569 -16.80 10.49 27.67
CA LEU A 569 -16.46 9.07 27.54
C LEU A 569 -17.56 8.20 28.14
N HIS A 570 -18.11 7.30 27.33
CA HIS A 570 -19.03 6.25 27.74
C HIS A 570 -18.29 4.93 27.89
N GLN A 571 -18.51 4.22 28.99
CA GLN A 571 -17.96 2.92 29.28
C GLN A 571 -19.05 1.86 29.07
N LEU A 572 -18.95 1.06 28.00
CA LEU A 572 -20.01 0.14 27.58
C LEU A 572 -19.58 -1.32 27.73
N VAL A 573 -20.47 -2.13 28.27
CA VAL A 573 -20.36 -3.59 28.20
C VAL A 573 -21.43 -4.11 27.26
N VAL A 574 -21.00 -4.81 26.20
CA VAL A 574 -21.88 -5.43 25.20
C VAL A 574 -21.72 -6.94 25.26
N ILE A 575 -22.80 -7.67 25.56
CA ILE A 575 -22.75 -9.13 25.66
C ILE A 575 -23.63 -9.76 24.58
N TYR A 576 -23.01 -10.62 23.78
CA TYR A 576 -23.69 -11.42 22.77
C TYR A 576 -23.94 -12.83 23.29
N ARG A 577 -25.20 -13.30 23.13
CA ARG A 577 -25.59 -14.70 23.35
C ARG A 577 -25.81 -15.35 21.96
N GLY A 578 -24.80 -16.05 21.48
CA GLY A 578 -24.76 -16.45 20.07
C GLY A 578 -24.67 -15.24 19.14
N ALA A 579 -25.63 -15.09 18.21
CA ALA A 579 -25.72 -13.93 17.31
C ALA A 579 -26.68 -12.82 17.81
N GLU A 580 -27.19 -12.91 19.04
CA GLU A 580 -28.13 -11.94 19.59
C GLU A 580 -27.47 -11.09 20.67
N MET A 581 -27.67 -9.79 20.65
CA MET A 581 -27.25 -8.90 21.73
C MET A 581 -28.14 -9.15 22.96
N ALA A 582 -27.57 -9.77 23.98
CA ALA A 582 -28.28 -10.07 25.21
C ALA A 582 -28.24 -8.88 26.19
N MET A 583 -27.18 -8.06 26.15
CA MET A 583 -27.02 -6.90 27.02
C MET A 583 -26.17 -5.83 26.33
N CYS A 584 -26.52 -4.56 26.55
CA CYS A 584 -25.73 -3.41 26.15
C CYS A 584 -25.97 -2.29 27.18
N GLU A 585 -25.09 -2.16 28.15
CA GLU A 585 -25.28 -1.25 29.28
C GLU A 585 -24.02 -0.40 29.52
N GLU A 586 -24.26 0.83 29.97
CA GLU A 586 -23.22 1.75 30.42
C GLU A 586 -22.83 1.42 31.86
N VAL A 587 -21.55 1.38 32.11
CA VAL A 587 -20.97 1.15 33.45
C VAL A 587 -20.73 2.49 34.10
N GLU A 588 -21.38 2.72 35.26
CA GLU A 588 -21.20 3.92 36.08
C GLU A 588 -19.84 3.95 36.79
#